data_2b128a0c7495a5a09c9c64c0a938875e
#
_entry.id   2b128a0c7495a5a09c9c64c0a938875e
#
_cell.length_a   1.000
_cell.length_b   1.000
_cell.length_c   1.000
_cell.angle_alpha   90.00
_cell.angle_beta   90.00
_cell.angle_gamma   90.00
#
_symmetry.space_group_name_H-M   'P 1'
#
loop_
_entity.id
_entity.type
_entity.pdbx_description
1 polymer ?
#
loop_
_entity_poly.entity_id
_entity_poly.type
_entity_poly.pdbx_seq_one_letter_code
_entity_poly.pdbx_strand_id
1 'polypeptide(L)'
;MYQAAENRYETMEYKRCGRSGLKLPRVALGLWQNFGLEKTITDQEEILCHAFDHGITHFDLANNYGHPSNGLAEKNFGQALKDCLGTYRDELVISTKAGYDMWPGPYGNWGSRKYLMASLDQSLKRLGLDYVDIFYHHRPDPETPIEETMGALSDIVRSGKALYVGLSNYKEEETRKAVRILKENGTPCLIHQPRYNMLERWVEDGLLSALDENGVGCICFSPLAQGALTDKYLKGIPAGSRASREGTTVAQRYLSNEQLEKIKQLNQLAEERGQTLAQMAIAWILRRPEVTTVLVGASRVSQLDNSLAALGGTGFSEDELKKIDEILA
;
A
#
# COMPACT_ATOMS: atom_id res chain seq x y z
N MET A 1 4.23 -27.64 -9.78
CA MET A 1 3.28 -26.55 -10.17
C MET A 1 2.61 -26.13 -8.87
N TYR A 2 2.55 -24.82 -8.57
CA TYR A 2 1.89 -24.31 -7.36
C TYR A 2 0.39 -24.59 -7.42
N GLN A 3 -0.17 -24.99 -6.28
CA GLN A 3 -1.60 -25.15 -6.08
C GLN A 3 -1.98 -24.38 -4.83
N ALA A 4 -2.88 -23.41 -4.96
CA ALA A 4 -3.30 -22.57 -3.84
C ALA A 4 -4.08 -23.38 -2.79
N ALA A 5 -3.95 -23.00 -1.53
CA ALA A 5 -4.70 -23.59 -0.43
C ALA A 5 -6.21 -23.45 -0.66
N GLU A 6 -6.97 -24.53 -0.51
CA GLU A 6 -8.43 -24.54 -0.73
C GLU A 6 -9.17 -23.64 0.28
N ASN A 7 -8.66 -23.60 1.52
CA ASN A 7 -9.24 -22.81 2.63
C ASN A 7 -8.72 -21.37 2.73
N ARG A 8 -8.02 -20.84 1.70
CA ARG A 8 -7.36 -19.52 1.72
C ARG A 8 -8.28 -18.35 2.08
N TYR A 9 -9.57 -18.48 1.86
CA TYR A 9 -10.54 -17.41 2.13
C TYR A 9 -11.23 -17.48 3.51
N GLU A 10 -10.97 -18.53 4.31
CA GLU A 10 -11.72 -18.79 5.55
C GLU A 10 -11.37 -17.83 6.69
N THR A 11 -10.11 -17.35 6.74
CA THR A 11 -9.62 -16.53 7.85
C THR A 11 -9.47 -15.04 7.51
N MET A 12 -9.47 -14.69 6.22
CA MET A 12 -9.33 -13.30 5.77
C MET A 12 -10.69 -12.60 5.71
N GLU A 13 -10.82 -11.50 6.43
CA GLU A 13 -11.94 -10.59 6.26
C GLU A 13 -11.77 -9.76 4.98
N TYR A 14 -12.84 -9.64 4.19
CA TYR A 14 -12.91 -8.81 3.00
C TYR A 14 -13.87 -7.65 3.21
N LYS A 15 -13.35 -6.43 3.11
CA LYS A 15 -14.12 -5.20 3.28
C LYS A 15 -14.42 -4.55 1.93
N ARG A 16 -15.66 -4.03 1.79
CA ARG A 16 -16.03 -3.27 0.59
C ARG A 16 -15.16 -2.01 0.44
N CYS A 17 -14.66 -1.78 -0.76
CA CYS A 17 -13.86 -0.61 -1.09
C CYS A 17 -14.78 0.60 -1.36
N GLY A 18 -14.93 1.46 -0.36
CA GLY A 18 -15.88 2.56 -0.42
C GLY A 18 -17.30 2.10 -0.77
N ARG A 19 -17.96 2.76 -1.72
CA ARG A 19 -19.30 2.41 -2.22
C ARG A 19 -19.27 1.61 -3.52
N SER A 20 -18.13 1.00 -3.85
CA SER A 20 -17.99 0.16 -5.06
C SER A 20 -18.47 -1.28 -4.83
N GLY A 21 -18.50 -2.08 -5.90
CA GLY A 21 -18.74 -3.53 -5.81
C GLY A 21 -17.53 -4.34 -5.36
N LEU A 22 -16.31 -3.75 -5.44
CA LEU A 22 -15.08 -4.45 -5.12
C LEU A 22 -14.91 -4.61 -3.61
N LYS A 23 -14.49 -5.81 -3.19
CA LYS A 23 -14.04 -6.08 -1.82
C LYS A 23 -12.54 -6.31 -1.83
N LEU A 24 -11.84 -5.79 -0.83
CA LEU A 24 -10.40 -5.99 -0.63
C LEU A 24 -10.14 -6.72 0.68
N PRO A 25 -9.08 -7.55 0.75
CA PRO A 25 -8.65 -8.16 2.01
C PRO A 25 -8.22 -7.08 2.98
N ARG A 26 -8.40 -7.31 4.29
CA ARG A 26 -8.00 -6.33 5.32
C ARG A 26 -6.50 -6.05 5.34
N VAL A 27 -5.69 -6.99 4.80
CA VAL A 27 -4.25 -6.84 4.59
C VAL A 27 -3.95 -7.08 3.12
N ALA A 28 -3.23 -6.16 2.48
CA ALA A 28 -2.72 -6.25 1.11
C ALA A 28 -1.18 -6.30 1.14
N LEU A 29 -0.55 -6.89 0.12
CA LEU A 29 0.90 -7.00 0.03
C LEU A 29 1.49 -5.94 -0.92
N GLY A 30 2.36 -5.09 -0.37
CA GLY A 30 3.10 -4.07 -1.12
C GLY A 30 4.47 -4.57 -1.60
N LEU A 31 4.74 -4.38 -2.89
CA LEU A 31 5.92 -4.93 -3.56
C LEU A 31 7.03 -3.87 -3.80
N TRP A 32 7.16 -2.91 -2.89
CA TRP A 32 8.09 -1.79 -3.07
C TRP A 32 9.57 -2.18 -2.93
N GLN A 33 9.99 -2.66 -1.74
CA GLN A 33 11.43 -2.75 -1.38
C GLN A 33 12.03 -4.15 -1.62
N ASN A 34 11.26 -5.19 -1.42
CA ASN A 34 11.76 -6.57 -1.36
C ASN A 34 11.59 -7.35 -2.68
N PHE A 35 11.09 -6.68 -3.72
CA PHE A 35 10.77 -7.30 -5.02
C PHE A 35 11.67 -6.79 -6.16
N GLY A 36 12.90 -6.34 -5.81
CA GLY A 36 13.99 -6.04 -6.73
C GLY A 36 15.00 -7.19 -6.82
N LEU A 37 16.31 -6.85 -6.90
CA LEU A 37 17.42 -7.83 -6.91
C LEU A 37 17.85 -8.29 -5.52
N GLU A 38 17.34 -7.70 -4.45
CA GLU A 38 17.73 -8.05 -3.07
C GLU A 38 17.26 -9.46 -2.66
N LYS A 39 16.28 -10.01 -3.37
CA LYS A 39 15.70 -11.33 -3.17
C LYS A 39 15.70 -12.13 -4.45
N THR A 40 15.94 -13.43 -4.36
CA THR A 40 15.79 -14.33 -5.50
C THR A 40 14.33 -14.35 -5.96
N ILE A 41 14.09 -14.74 -7.21
CA ILE A 41 12.71 -14.94 -7.71
C ILE A 41 11.98 -15.98 -6.86
N THR A 42 12.64 -17.07 -6.50
CA THR A 42 12.08 -18.13 -5.64
C THR A 42 11.65 -17.60 -4.27
N ASP A 43 12.47 -16.76 -3.60
CA ASP A 43 12.09 -16.15 -2.32
C ASP A 43 10.87 -15.21 -2.48
N GLN A 44 10.80 -14.50 -3.62
CA GLN A 44 9.66 -13.62 -3.90
C GLN A 44 8.39 -14.43 -4.15
N GLU A 45 8.47 -15.51 -4.94
CA GLU A 45 7.36 -16.43 -5.21
C GLU A 45 6.86 -17.10 -3.92
N GLU A 46 7.77 -17.53 -3.03
CA GLU A 46 7.39 -18.08 -1.70
C GLU A 46 6.52 -17.09 -0.93
N ILE A 47 6.92 -15.82 -0.86
CA ILE A 47 6.15 -14.77 -0.16
C ILE A 47 4.79 -14.53 -0.85
N LEU A 48 4.76 -14.47 -2.19
CA LEU A 48 3.54 -14.22 -2.97
C LEU A 48 2.54 -15.37 -2.84
N CYS A 49 3.00 -16.61 -2.98
CA CYS A 49 2.16 -17.80 -2.85
C CYS A 49 1.64 -17.93 -1.41
N HIS A 50 2.50 -17.75 -0.41
CA HIS A 50 2.08 -17.75 1.01
C HIS A 50 1.05 -16.66 1.31
N ALA A 51 1.22 -15.46 0.75
CA ALA A 51 0.24 -14.38 0.88
C ALA A 51 -1.13 -14.80 0.33
N PHE A 52 -1.14 -15.39 -0.86
CA PHE A 52 -2.37 -15.85 -1.51
C PHE A 52 -3.02 -17.01 -0.75
N ASP A 53 -2.23 -17.97 -0.24
CA ASP A 53 -2.71 -19.08 0.59
C ASP A 53 -3.37 -18.64 1.91
N HIS A 54 -3.11 -17.38 2.33
CA HIS A 54 -3.72 -16.75 3.51
C HIS A 54 -4.75 -15.66 3.17
N GLY A 55 -5.27 -15.66 1.93
CA GLY A 55 -6.35 -14.78 1.50
C GLY A 55 -5.94 -13.35 1.13
N ILE A 56 -4.64 -13.06 1.04
CA ILE A 56 -4.19 -11.79 0.47
C ILE A 56 -4.34 -11.88 -1.06
N THR A 57 -5.38 -11.26 -1.57
CA THR A 57 -5.67 -11.21 -3.00
C THR A 57 -5.17 -9.93 -3.67
N HIS A 58 -4.82 -8.90 -2.89
CA HIS A 58 -4.39 -7.60 -3.43
C HIS A 58 -2.87 -7.44 -3.36
N PHE A 59 -2.23 -7.33 -4.53
CA PHE A 59 -0.81 -7.09 -4.74
C PHE A 59 -0.61 -5.69 -5.33
N ASP A 60 0.16 -4.85 -4.61
CA ASP A 60 0.30 -3.43 -4.94
C ASP A 60 1.71 -3.08 -5.41
N LEU A 61 1.82 -2.63 -6.65
CA LEU A 61 3.04 -2.26 -7.33
C LEU A 61 3.09 -0.76 -7.68
N ALA A 62 4.16 -0.35 -8.34
CA ALA A 62 4.28 0.89 -9.08
C ALA A 62 5.34 0.75 -10.17
N ASN A 63 5.24 1.57 -11.21
CA ASN A 63 6.14 1.56 -12.35
C ASN A 63 7.62 1.77 -11.94
N ASN A 64 7.87 2.54 -10.86
CA ASN A 64 9.20 2.85 -10.36
C ASN A 64 9.69 1.93 -9.22
N TYR A 65 8.94 0.85 -8.87
CA TYR A 65 9.37 -0.07 -7.83
C TYR A 65 10.40 -1.08 -8.32
N GLY A 66 11.25 -1.54 -7.39
CA GLY A 66 12.30 -2.50 -7.66
C GLY A 66 13.69 -1.85 -7.74
N HIS A 67 14.52 -2.05 -6.70
CA HIS A 67 15.91 -1.61 -6.69
C HIS A 67 16.80 -2.67 -7.33
N PRO A 68 17.83 -2.30 -8.12
CA PRO A 68 18.30 -0.94 -8.43
C PRO A 68 17.63 -0.29 -9.65
N SER A 69 16.75 -0.96 -10.35
CA SER A 69 16.14 -0.48 -11.60
C SER A 69 14.64 -0.29 -11.49
N ASN A 70 14.13 0.84 -11.95
CA ASN A 70 12.70 1.09 -12.04
C ASN A 70 12.00 0.02 -12.90
N GLY A 71 10.82 -0.44 -12.42
CA GLY A 71 10.02 -1.45 -13.10
C GLY A 71 10.43 -2.90 -12.83
N LEU A 72 11.49 -3.13 -12.04
CA LEU A 72 11.96 -4.49 -11.75
C LEU A 72 10.94 -5.27 -10.90
N ALA A 73 10.25 -4.61 -9.97
CA ALA A 73 9.20 -5.27 -9.17
C ALA A 73 8.05 -5.76 -10.04
N GLU A 74 7.60 -4.97 -11.02
CA GLU A 74 6.57 -5.40 -11.98
C GLU A 74 7.05 -6.55 -12.86
N LYS A 75 8.31 -6.53 -13.31
CA LYS A 75 8.90 -7.61 -14.10
C LYS A 75 8.97 -8.92 -13.29
N ASN A 76 9.43 -8.85 -12.04
CA ASN A 76 9.53 -10.02 -11.16
C ASN A 76 8.14 -10.58 -10.82
N PHE A 77 7.16 -9.71 -10.54
CA PHE A 77 5.79 -10.12 -10.31
C PHE A 77 5.15 -10.73 -11.56
N GLY A 78 5.42 -10.18 -12.75
CA GLY A 78 5.01 -10.76 -14.03
C GLY A 78 5.58 -12.16 -14.24
N GLN A 79 6.83 -12.42 -13.79
CA GLN A 79 7.41 -13.76 -13.81
C GLN A 79 6.67 -14.69 -12.84
N ALA A 80 6.40 -14.25 -11.60
CA ALA A 80 5.64 -15.02 -10.61
C ALA A 80 4.21 -15.33 -11.09
N LEU A 81 3.55 -14.38 -11.78
CA LEU A 81 2.26 -14.66 -12.43
C LEU A 81 2.39 -15.80 -13.43
N LYS A 82 3.41 -15.78 -14.28
CA LYS A 82 3.65 -16.84 -15.27
C LYS A 82 3.96 -18.20 -14.63
N ASP A 83 4.72 -18.22 -13.53
CA ASP A 83 5.27 -19.44 -12.93
C ASP A 83 4.31 -20.08 -11.93
N CYS A 84 3.54 -19.28 -11.16
CA CYS A 84 2.70 -19.83 -10.08
C CYS A 84 1.29 -19.21 -9.95
N LEU A 85 1.09 -17.91 -10.14
CA LEU A 85 -0.18 -17.25 -9.81
C LEU A 85 -1.12 -17.02 -11.02
N GLY A 86 -0.67 -17.22 -12.24
CA GLY A 86 -1.42 -16.84 -13.45
C GLY A 86 -2.76 -17.54 -13.60
N THR A 87 -2.89 -18.80 -13.17
CA THR A 87 -4.16 -19.55 -13.17
C THR A 87 -5.22 -18.95 -12.25
N TYR A 88 -4.81 -18.09 -11.32
CA TYR A 88 -5.68 -17.41 -10.35
C TYR A 88 -5.89 -15.93 -10.68
N ARG A 89 -5.55 -15.47 -11.91
CA ARG A 89 -5.63 -14.04 -12.30
C ARG A 89 -6.95 -13.38 -11.90
N ASP A 90 -8.06 -14.07 -12.09
CA ASP A 90 -9.40 -13.54 -11.82
C ASP A 90 -9.75 -13.49 -10.33
N GLU A 91 -8.96 -14.14 -9.48
CA GLU A 91 -9.05 -14.07 -8.02
C GLU A 91 -8.14 -12.98 -7.44
N LEU A 92 -7.26 -12.38 -8.25
CA LEU A 92 -6.29 -11.38 -7.82
C LEU A 92 -6.76 -9.96 -8.13
N VAL A 93 -6.43 -9.04 -7.23
CA VAL A 93 -6.48 -7.59 -7.47
C VAL A 93 -5.04 -7.11 -7.63
N ILE A 94 -4.68 -6.74 -8.84
CA ILE A 94 -3.34 -6.25 -9.17
C ILE A 94 -3.41 -4.75 -9.41
N SER A 95 -2.64 -4.00 -8.61
CA SER A 95 -2.57 -2.54 -8.76
C SER A 95 -1.17 -2.08 -9.12
N THR A 96 -1.08 -1.03 -9.95
CA THR A 96 0.17 -0.32 -10.21
C THR A 96 -0.07 1.18 -10.27
N LYS A 97 1.01 1.97 -10.29
CA LYS A 97 0.99 3.42 -10.16
C LYS A 97 2.01 4.08 -11.08
N ALA A 98 1.75 5.34 -11.46
CA ALA A 98 2.72 6.21 -12.09
C ALA A 98 2.64 7.63 -11.51
N GLY A 99 3.79 8.33 -11.41
CA GLY A 99 3.89 9.69 -10.85
C GLY A 99 5.30 10.09 -10.42
N TYR A 100 6.23 9.14 -10.38
CA TYR A 100 7.64 9.37 -10.05
C TYR A 100 8.54 9.14 -11.25
N ASP A 101 9.82 9.55 -11.14
CA ASP A 101 10.80 9.45 -12.22
C ASP A 101 10.96 8.01 -12.74
N MET A 102 10.80 7.85 -14.05
CA MET A 102 10.94 6.57 -14.75
C MET A 102 12.02 6.60 -15.82
N TRP A 103 12.12 7.68 -16.58
CA TRP A 103 13.12 7.88 -17.63
C TRP A 103 13.54 9.34 -17.72
N PRO A 104 14.72 9.64 -18.30
CA PRO A 104 15.22 11.01 -18.44
C PRO A 104 14.36 11.89 -19.35
N GLY A 105 14.44 13.19 -19.12
CA GLY A 105 13.79 14.20 -19.95
C GLY A 105 12.39 14.58 -19.46
N PRO A 106 11.68 15.45 -20.22
CA PRO A 106 10.50 16.15 -19.73
C PRO A 106 9.22 15.30 -19.71
N TYR A 107 9.29 14.03 -20.16
CA TYR A 107 8.12 13.15 -20.30
C TYR A 107 8.15 11.93 -19.37
N GLY A 108 9.11 11.86 -18.46
CA GLY A 108 9.37 10.67 -17.65
C GLY A 108 8.89 10.76 -16.20
N ASN A 109 8.06 11.74 -15.84
CA ASN A 109 7.66 12.03 -14.46
C ASN A 109 6.27 12.69 -14.38
N TRP A 110 5.71 12.79 -13.17
CA TRP A 110 4.53 13.55 -12.77
C TRP A 110 3.20 13.03 -13.32
N GLY A 111 2.28 13.92 -13.74
CA GLY A 111 0.89 13.61 -14.00
C GLY A 111 0.37 13.91 -15.41
N SER A 112 1.25 14.29 -16.35
CA SER A 112 0.80 14.57 -17.72
C SER A 112 0.14 13.34 -18.37
N ARG A 113 -0.87 13.57 -19.21
CA ARG A 113 -1.51 12.52 -20.01
C ARG A 113 -0.49 11.64 -20.74
N LYS A 114 0.51 12.27 -21.38
CA LYS A 114 1.56 11.54 -22.10
C LYS A 114 2.31 10.58 -21.21
N TYR A 115 2.70 11.00 -20.00
CA TYR A 115 3.44 10.18 -19.06
C TYR A 115 2.58 9.04 -18.51
N LEU A 116 1.36 9.31 -18.09
CA LEU A 116 0.47 8.29 -17.49
C LEU A 116 0.13 7.18 -18.47
N MET A 117 -0.25 7.52 -19.71
CA MET A 117 -0.57 6.53 -20.75
C MET A 117 0.64 5.67 -21.08
N ALA A 118 1.81 6.30 -21.34
CA ALA A 118 3.04 5.57 -21.63
C ALA A 118 3.51 4.67 -20.47
N SER A 119 3.36 5.17 -19.23
CA SER A 119 3.73 4.42 -18.02
C SER A 119 2.90 3.15 -17.86
N LEU A 120 1.57 3.25 -18.02
CA LEU A 120 0.71 2.07 -17.92
C LEU A 120 1.02 1.05 -19.02
N ASP A 121 1.23 1.49 -20.27
CA ASP A 121 1.59 0.58 -21.37
C ASP A 121 2.90 -0.17 -21.10
N GLN A 122 3.87 0.51 -20.49
CA GLN A 122 5.12 -0.14 -20.07
C GLN A 122 4.91 -1.09 -18.88
N SER A 123 4.06 -0.71 -17.91
CA SER A 123 3.72 -1.57 -16.76
C SER A 123 3.05 -2.85 -17.20
N LEU A 124 2.05 -2.76 -18.08
CA LEU A 124 1.36 -3.94 -18.63
C LEU A 124 2.33 -4.89 -19.35
N LYS A 125 3.29 -4.36 -20.12
CA LYS A 125 4.33 -5.17 -20.77
C LYS A 125 5.23 -5.89 -19.75
N ARG A 126 5.64 -5.21 -18.65
CA ARG A 126 6.46 -5.81 -17.60
C ARG A 126 5.71 -6.89 -16.82
N LEU A 127 4.43 -6.64 -16.54
CA LEU A 127 3.54 -7.56 -15.84
C LEU A 127 3.11 -8.76 -16.72
N GLY A 128 3.14 -8.62 -18.05
CA GLY A 128 2.60 -9.61 -18.98
C GLY A 128 1.07 -9.69 -18.94
N LEU A 129 0.39 -8.57 -18.71
CA LEU A 129 -1.05 -8.43 -18.54
C LEU A 129 -1.65 -7.51 -19.61
N ASP A 130 -2.91 -7.74 -19.96
CA ASP A 130 -3.70 -6.86 -20.83
C ASP A 130 -4.30 -5.68 -20.04
N TYR A 131 -4.57 -5.87 -18.75
CA TYR A 131 -5.10 -4.86 -17.84
C TYR A 131 -4.63 -5.07 -16.41
N VAL A 132 -4.66 -3.99 -15.61
CA VAL A 132 -4.57 -4.03 -14.14
C VAL A 132 -5.94 -3.77 -13.53
N ASP A 133 -6.16 -4.23 -12.30
CA ASP A 133 -7.43 -3.97 -11.62
C ASP A 133 -7.52 -2.51 -11.18
N ILE A 134 -6.43 -1.96 -10.61
CA ILE A 134 -6.41 -0.57 -10.15
C ILE A 134 -5.16 0.15 -10.69
N PHE A 135 -5.35 1.29 -11.33
CA PHE A 135 -4.25 2.18 -11.70
C PHE A 135 -4.30 3.46 -10.88
N TYR A 136 -3.19 3.79 -10.20
CA TYR A 136 -3.11 4.98 -9.36
C TYR A 136 -2.31 6.11 -10.02
N HIS A 137 -2.77 7.36 -9.85
CA HIS A 137 -1.85 8.48 -9.89
C HIS A 137 -1.10 8.56 -8.56
N HIS A 138 0.24 8.42 -8.61
CA HIS A 138 1.06 8.10 -7.44
C HIS A 138 1.27 9.27 -6.48
N ARG A 139 1.18 10.51 -6.99
CA ARG A 139 1.27 11.76 -6.23
C ARG A 139 0.67 12.92 -7.03
N PRO A 140 0.15 13.98 -6.37
CA PRO A 140 -0.29 15.17 -7.08
C PRO A 140 0.85 15.81 -7.87
N ASP A 141 0.54 16.32 -9.07
CA ASP A 141 1.46 17.08 -9.90
C ASP A 141 1.18 18.58 -9.70
N PRO A 142 2.18 19.37 -9.24
CA PRO A 142 1.97 20.79 -8.96
C PRO A 142 1.84 21.67 -10.23
N GLU A 143 2.26 21.16 -11.40
CA GLU A 143 2.33 21.95 -12.63
C GLU A 143 1.30 21.55 -13.68
N THR A 144 0.92 20.25 -13.74
CA THR A 144 -0.09 19.76 -14.68
C THR A 144 -1.50 20.10 -14.17
N PRO A 145 -2.37 20.70 -15.00
CA PRO A 145 -3.77 20.87 -14.63
C PRO A 145 -4.40 19.55 -14.20
N ILE A 146 -5.03 19.54 -13.03
CA ILE A 146 -5.61 18.33 -12.46
C ILE A 146 -6.65 17.69 -13.40
N GLU A 147 -7.31 18.50 -14.19
CA GLU A 147 -8.29 18.11 -15.21
C GLU A 147 -7.65 17.23 -16.30
N GLU A 148 -6.40 17.52 -16.70
CA GLU A 148 -5.65 16.69 -17.66
C GLU A 148 -5.31 15.34 -17.05
N THR A 149 -4.78 15.32 -15.82
CA THR A 149 -4.43 14.10 -15.09
C THR A 149 -5.67 13.22 -14.89
N MET A 150 -6.78 13.77 -14.40
CA MET A 150 -8.02 13.02 -14.18
C MET A 150 -8.65 12.57 -15.50
N GLY A 151 -8.56 13.37 -16.55
CA GLY A 151 -8.97 12.99 -17.91
C GLY A 151 -8.16 11.80 -18.45
N ALA A 152 -6.84 11.78 -18.22
CA ALA A 152 -5.98 10.66 -18.59
C ALA A 152 -6.37 9.36 -17.85
N LEU A 153 -6.63 9.43 -16.54
CA LEU A 153 -7.10 8.29 -15.76
C LEU A 153 -8.44 7.76 -16.28
N SER A 154 -9.37 8.66 -16.62
CA SER A 154 -10.67 8.25 -17.17
C SER A 154 -10.53 7.54 -18.52
N ASP A 155 -9.65 8.00 -19.39
CA ASP A 155 -9.42 7.37 -20.69
C ASP A 155 -8.68 6.03 -20.56
N ILE A 156 -7.84 5.86 -19.56
CA ILE A 156 -7.22 4.57 -19.20
C ILE A 156 -8.30 3.54 -18.90
N VAL A 157 -9.30 3.87 -18.09
CA VAL A 157 -10.42 2.97 -17.79
C VAL A 157 -11.24 2.69 -19.05
N ARG A 158 -11.60 3.72 -19.81
CA ARG A 158 -12.36 3.57 -21.06
C ARG A 158 -11.66 2.69 -22.10
N SER A 159 -10.32 2.71 -22.10
CA SER A 159 -9.52 1.84 -22.99
C SER A 159 -9.43 0.39 -22.52
N GLY A 160 -9.98 0.05 -21.36
CA GLY A 160 -9.93 -1.30 -20.78
C GLY A 160 -8.57 -1.69 -20.18
N LYS A 161 -7.61 -0.78 -20.08
CA LYS A 161 -6.27 -1.06 -19.52
C LYS A 161 -6.21 -1.03 -18.00
N ALA A 162 -7.23 -0.47 -17.35
CA ALA A 162 -7.48 -0.60 -15.92
C ALA A 162 -8.98 -0.72 -15.67
N LEU A 163 -9.39 -1.50 -14.66
CA LEU A 163 -10.80 -1.60 -14.28
C LEU A 163 -11.23 -0.41 -13.43
N TYR A 164 -10.34 0.06 -12.57
CA TYR A 164 -10.58 1.15 -11.64
C TYR A 164 -9.38 2.10 -11.59
N VAL A 165 -9.65 3.30 -11.08
CA VAL A 165 -8.60 4.29 -10.80
C VAL A 165 -8.56 4.65 -9.32
N GLY A 166 -7.36 4.98 -8.85
CA GLY A 166 -7.09 5.45 -7.50
C GLY A 166 -6.16 6.66 -7.49
N LEU A 167 -6.10 7.30 -6.34
CA LEU A 167 -5.20 8.42 -6.05
C LEU A 167 -4.25 8.04 -4.92
N SER A 168 -3.07 8.65 -4.87
CA SER A 168 -2.12 8.44 -3.78
C SER A 168 -1.47 9.76 -3.38
N ASN A 169 -1.27 9.97 -2.07
CA ASN A 169 -0.61 11.16 -1.51
C ASN A 169 -1.32 12.52 -1.72
N TYR A 170 -2.52 12.54 -2.25
CA TYR A 170 -3.34 13.74 -2.35
C TYR A 170 -3.82 14.19 -0.96
N LYS A 171 -3.77 15.48 -0.67
CA LYS A 171 -4.36 16.06 0.53
C LYS A 171 -5.88 16.18 0.37
N GLU A 172 -6.59 16.54 1.44
CA GLU A 172 -8.05 16.58 1.45
C GLU A 172 -8.63 17.40 0.28
N GLU A 173 -8.22 18.66 0.14
CA GLU A 173 -8.76 19.57 -0.87
C GLU A 173 -8.52 19.07 -2.30
N GLU A 174 -7.27 18.63 -2.58
CA GLU A 174 -6.90 18.05 -3.86
C GLU A 174 -7.70 16.77 -4.15
N THR A 175 -7.92 15.93 -3.12
CA THR A 175 -8.72 14.72 -3.23
C THR A 175 -10.16 15.04 -3.58
N ARG A 176 -10.79 16.00 -2.89
CA ARG A 176 -12.17 16.43 -3.19
C ARG A 176 -12.30 16.94 -4.63
N LYS A 177 -11.33 17.74 -5.09
CA LYS A 177 -11.31 18.25 -6.47
C LYS A 177 -11.17 17.09 -7.47
N ALA A 178 -10.20 16.19 -7.28
CA ALA A 178 -9.93 15.07 -8.18
C ALA A 178 -11.12 14.11 -8.27
N VAL A 179 -11.71 13.74 -7.12
CA VAL A 179 -12.86 12.83 -7.04
C VAL A 179 -14.07 13.40 -7.77
N ARG A 180 -14.32 14.71 -7.63
CA ARG A 180 -15.40 15.40 -8.37
C ARG A 180 -15.18 15.31 -9.88
N ILE A 181 -13.98 15.65 -10.38
CA ILE A 181 -13.65 15.59 -11.81
C ILE A 181 -13.79 14.17 -12.35
N LEU A 182 -13.26 13.17 -11.64
CA LEU A 182 -13.38 11.76 -12.03
C LEU A 182 -14.85 11.32 -12.11
N LYS A 183 -15.67 11.74 -11.16
CA LYS A 183 -17.12 11.47 -11.17
C LYS A 183 -17.83 12.12 -12.35
N GLU A 184 -17.53 13.38 -12.64
CA GLU A 184 -18.06 14.12 -13.80
C GLU A 184 -17.63 13.46 -15.13
N ASN A 185 -16.44 12.88 -15.18
CA ASN A 185 -15.94 12.09 -16.31
C ASN A 185 -16.59 10.69 -16.43
N GLY A 186 -17.48 10.29 -15.52
CA GLY A 186 -18.10 8.96 -15.50
C GLY A 186 -17.15 7.83 -15.04
N THR A 187 -16.04 8.16 -14.38
CA THR A 187 -15.05 7.23 -13.86
C THR A 187 -14.82 7.50 -12.37
N PRO A 188 -15.71 7.08 -11.46
CA PRO A 188 -15.58 7.35 -10.05
C PRO A 188 -14.24 6.86 -9.48
N CYS A 189 -13.61 7.66 -8.62
CA CYS A 189 -12.42 7.25 -7.89
C CYS A 189 -12.78 6.06 -6.97
N LEU A 190 -12.07 4.94 -7.12
CA LEU A 190 -12.30 3.75 -6.30
C LEU A 190 -11.72 3.91 -4.90
N ILE A 191 -10.47 4.38 -4.82
CA ILE A 191 -9.64 4.22 -3.63
C ILE A 191 -8.56 5.30 -3.56
N HIS A 192 -8.23 5.71 -2.34
CA HIS A 192 -7.09 6.59 -2.06
C HIS A 192 -6.03 5.85 -1.25
N GLN A 193 -4.75 6.02 -1.62
CA GLN A 193 -3.61 5.40 -0.94
C GLN A 193 -2.74 6.45 -0.23
N PRO A 194 -3.00 6.77 1.05
CA PRO A 194 -2.18 7.68 1.84
C PRO A 194 -1.17 6.94 2.71
N ARG A 195 -0.11 7.65 3.13
CA ARG A 195 0.71 7.21 4.26
C ARG A 195 -0.04 7.45 5.56
N TYR A 196 -0.22 6.38 6.35
CA TYR A 196 -0.86 6.45 7.65
C TYR A 196 -0.29 5.42 8.61
N ASN A 197 0.12 5.88 9.78
CA ASN A 197 0.58 5.05 10.89
C ASN A 197 0.48 5.86 12.19
N MET A 198 0.75 5.23 13.33
CA MET A 198 0.63 5.86 14.65
C MET A 198 1.49 7.13 14.80
N LEU A 199 2.64 7.22 14.09
CA LEU A 199 3.56 8.37 14.13
C LEU A 199 3.25 9.44 13.07
N GLU A 200 2.37 9.17 12.10
CA GLU A 200 2.01 10.07 11.00
C GLU A 200 0.50 10.03 10.77
N ARG A 201 -0.22 10.94 11.40
CA ARG A 201 -1.69 10.93 11.51
C ARG A 201 -2.39 12.00 10.67
N TRP A 202 -1.69 12.68 9.78
CA TRP A 202 -2.19 13.80 8.97
C TRP A 202 -3.50 13.50 8.20
N VAL A 203 -3.79 12.23 7.93
CA VAL A 203 -5.01 11.81 7.23
C VAL A 203 -6.28 12.01 8.07
N GLU A 204 -6.12 12.08 9.40
CA GLU A 204 -7.21 12.33 10.34
C GLU A 204 -7.72 13.78 10.25
N ASP A 205 -6.89 14.70 9.72
CA ASP A 205 -7.21 16.11 9.52
C ASP A 205 -8.02 16.31 8.23
N GLY A 206 -9.19 15.66 8.12
CA GLY A 206 -10.16 15.86 7.05
C GLY A 206 -10.14 14.83 5.93
N LEU A 207 -8.98 14.23 5.58
CA LEU A 207 -8.91 13.31 4.43
C LEU A 207 -9.79 12.07 4.62
N LEU A 208 -9.76 11.41 5.78
CA LEU A 208 -10.59 10.22 6.01
C LEU A 208 -12.08 10.53 5.89
N SER A 209 -12.53 11.68 6.44
CA SER A 209 -13.92 12.14 6.29
C SER A 209 -14.28 12.43 4.83
N ALA A 210 -13.36 13.08 4.09
CA ALA A 210 -13.56 13.35 2.66
C ALA A 210 -13.71 12.05 1.84
N LEU A 211 -12.96 11.01 2.17
CA LEU A 211 -13.07 9.71 1.50
C LEU A 211 -14.42 9.03 1.80
N ASP A 212 -14.84 9.00 3.06
CA ASP A 212 -16.13 8.39 3.47
C ASP A 212 -17.32 9.12 2.84
N GLU A 213 -17.36 10.45 2.90
CA GLU A 213 -18.41 11.29 2.30
C GLU A 213 -18.56 11.02 0.81
N ASN A 214 -17.46 10.81 0.10
CA ASN A 214 -17.46 10.55 -1.34
C ASN A 214 -17.54 9.06 -1.72
N GLY A 215 -17.58 8.15 -0.73
CA GLY A 215 -17.65 6.71 -0.97
C GLY A 215 -16.39 6.13 -1.60
N VAL A 216 -15.23 6.73 -1.33
CA VAL A 216 -13.91 6.31 -1.79
C VAL A 216 -13.27 5.41 -0.74
N GLY A 217 -12.72 4.26 -1.13
CA GLY A 217 -11.98 3.38 -0.23
C GLY A 217 -10.65 3.99 0.21
N CYS A 218 -10.08 3.44 1.30
CA CYS A 218 -8.77 3.86 1.81
C CYS A 218 -7.86 2.65 2.01
N ILE A 219 -6.67 2.67 1.40
CA ILE A 219 -5.58 1.71 1.62
C ILE A 219 -4.37 2.44 2.17
N CYS A 220 -3.96 2.10 3.40
CA CYS A 220 -2.88 2.83 4.07
C CYS A 220 -1.53 2.16 3.83
N PHE A 221 -0.55 2.91 3.30
CA PHE A 221 0.82 2.42 3.18
C PHE A 221 1.71 2.84 4.35
N SER A 222 2.83 2.13 4.56
CA SER A 222 3.76 2.29 5.69
C SER A 222 3.10 2.19 7.07
N PRO A 223 2.23 1.21 7.32
CA PRO A 223 1.56 1.04 8.62
C PRO A 223 2.54 0.87 9.78
N LEU A 224 3.71 0.31 9.51
CA LEU A 224 4.79 0.09 10.48
C LEU A 224 5.87 1.20 10.47
N ALA A 225 5.58 2.39 9.91
CA ALA A 225 6.56 3.48 9.79
C ALA A 225 7.92 2.99 9.28
N GLN A 226 7.91 2.19 8.19
CA GLN A 226 9.08 1.55 7.59
C GLN A 226 9.86 0.61 8.54
N GLY A 227 9.21 0.06 9.54
CA GLY A 227 9.77 -0.85 10.55
C GLY A 227 10.08 -0.18 11.90
N ALA A 228 9.87 1.13 12.05
CA ALA A 228 10.04 1.81 13.34
C ALA A 228 9.01 1.33 14.38
N LEU A 229 7.78 1.04 13.97
CA LEU A 229 6.74 0.47 14.82
C LEU A 229 6.86 -1.07 14.91
N THR A 230 8.07 -1.53 15.27
CA THR A 230 8.40 -2.91 15.61
C THR A 230 9.41 -2.91 16.76
N ASP A 231 9.72 -4.06 17.33
CA ASP A 231 10.77 -4.23 18.34
C ASP A 231 12.20 -4.04 17.80
N LYS A 232 12.34 -3.98 16.48
CA LYS A 232 13.63 -4.01 15.76
C LYS A 232 14.62 -2.93 16.19
N TYR A 233 14.14 -1.73 16.49
CA TYR A 233 14.99 -0.57 16.79
C TYR A 233 15.02 -0.22 18.29
N LEU A 234 14.34 -0.94 19.16
CA LEU A 234 14.28 -0.66 20.61
C LEU A 234 15.64 -0.76 21.31
N LYS A 235 16.55 -1.61 20.77
CA LYS A 235 17.91 -1.83 21.31
C LYS A 235 19.01 -1.19 20.46
N GLY A 236 18.67 -0.28 19.57
CA GLY A 236 19.58 0.36 18.62
C GLY A 236 19.28 -0.02 17.17
N ILE A 237 20.09 0.50 16.23
CA ILE A 237 19.92 0.24 14.80
C ILE A 237 20.73 -1.00 14.40
N PRO A 238 20.10 -2.16 14.09
CA PRO A 238 20.84 -3.35 13.69
C PRO A 238 21.52 -3.16 12.34
N ALA A 239 22.70 -3.76 12.17
CA ALA A 239 23.38 -3.82 10.88
C ALA A 239 22.50 -4.52 9.83
N GLY A 240 22.50 -4.01 8.59
CA GLY A 240 21.67 -4.52 7.50
C GLY A 240 20.18 -4.17 7.60
N SER A 241 19.76 -3.45 8.66
CA SER A 241 18.41 -2.92 8.75
C SER A 241 18.18 -1.79 7.74
N ARG A 242 16.90 -1.45 7.47
CA ARG A 242 16.59 -0.32 6.58
C ARG A 242 17.19 1.00 7.09
N ALA A 243 17.14 1.25 8.39
CA ALA A 243 17.69 2.48 8.98
C ALA A 243 19.23 2.56 8.93
N SER A 244 19.94 1.43 8.75
CA SER A 244 21.41 1.41 8.61
C SER A 244 21.88 1.56 7.17
N ARG A 245 20.97 1.58 6.19
CA ARG A 245 21.33 1.72 4.77
C ARG A 245 21.55 3.19 4.40
N GLU A 246 22.59 3.45 3.63
CA GLU A 246 22.86 4.79 3.09
C GLU A 246 21.70 5.26 2.19
N GLY A 247 21.38 6.55 2.23
CA GLY A 247 20.29 7.15 1.44
C GLY A 247 18.87 6.91 1.96
N THR A 248 18.68 6.23 3.11
CA THR A 248 17.36 6.09 3.72
C THR A 248 17.08 7.21 4.72
N THR A 249 15.81 7.63 4.81
CA THR A 249 15.36 8.67 5.76
C THR A 249 14.75 8.09 7.03
N VAL A 250 14.79 6.76 7.23
CA VAL A 250 14.11 6.08 8.34
C VAL A 250 14.62 6.56 9.69
N ALA A 251 15.96 6.61 9.87
CA ALA A 251 16.55 7.03 11.12
C ALA A 251 16.20 8.50 11.45
N GLN A 252 16.31 9.39 10.47
CA GLN A 252 16.01 10.82 10.64
C GLN A 252 14.53 11.08 10.92
N ARG A 253 13.64 10.30 10.28
CA ARG A 253 12.19 10.51 10.33
C ARG A 253 11.53 9.91 11.57
N TYR A 254 12.01 8.74 12.03
CA TYR A 254 11.29 7.94 13.02
C TYR A 254 12.11 7.51 14.23
N LEU A 255 13.44 7.71 14.25
CA LEU A 255 14.31 7.16 15.29
C LEU A 255 15.07 8.24 16.07
N SER A 256 14.51 9.45 16.22
CA SER A 256 15.02 10.41 17.21
C SER A 256 14.86 9.84 18.62
N ASN A 257 15.61 10.33 19.60
CA ASN A 257 15.50 9.87 20.98
C ASN A 257 14.08 10.01 21.53
N GLU A 258 13.39 11.10 21.20
CA GLU A 258 12.00 11.33 21.59
C GLU A 258 11.07 10.27 20.96
N GLN A 259 11.20 10.03 19.66
CA GLN A 259 10.41 9.03 18.97
C GLN A 259 10.66 7.60 19.48
N LEU A 260 11.92 7.28 19.77
CA LEU A 260 12.26 5.97 20.34
C LEU A 260 11.63 5.77 21.72
N GLU A 261 11.51 6.81 22.53
CA GLU A 261 10.84 6.71 23.83
C GLU A 261 9.33 6.48 23.69
N LYS A 262 8.67 7.20 22.76
CA LYS A 262 7.27 6.94 22.39
C LYS A 262 7.08 5.50 21.88
N ILE A 263 7.98 5.01 21.02
CA ILE A 263 7.93 3.64 20.48
C ILE A 263 8.09 2.59 21.59
N LYS A 264 8.95 2.82 22.60
CA LYS A 264 9.10 1.91 23.75
C LYS A 264 7.81 1.83 24.57
N GLN A 265 7.18 2.96 24.85
CA GLN A 265 5.91 3.01 25.59
C GLN A 265 4.78 2.32 24.80
N LEU A 266 4.72 2.53 23.47
CA LEU A 266 3.78 1.81 22.62
C LEU A 266 4.05 0.31 22.61
N ASN A 267 5.32 -0.13 22.63
CA ASN A 267 5.67 -1.56 22.71
C ASN A 267 5.21 -2.17 24.03
N GLN A 268 5.37 -1.47 25.14
CA GLN A 268 4.87 -1.93 26.43
C GLN A 268 3.35 -2.11 26.42
N LEU A 269 2.63 -1.13 25.86
CA LEU A 269 1.18 -1.24 25.71
C LEU A 269 0.77 -2.41 24.79
N ALA A 270 1.53 -2.67 23.72
CA ALA A 270 1.29 -3.83 22.87
C ALA A 270 1.47 -5.16 23.61
N GLU A 271 2.51 -5.27 24.46
CA GLU A 271 2.74 -6.44 25.32
C GLU A 271 1.60 -6.63 26.32
N GLU A 272 1.08 -5.57 26.95
CA GLU A 272 -0.11 -5.60 27.83
C GLU A 272 -1.35 -6.15 27.10
N ARG A 273 -1.45 -5.90 25.78
CA ARG A 273 -2.51 -6.41 24.90
C ARG A 273 -2.27 -7.85 24.41
N GLY A 274 -1.13 -8.46 24.73
CA GLY A 274 -0.72 -9.76 24.19
C GLY A 274 -0.39 -9.70 22.68
N GLN A 275 -0.01 -8.55 22.16
CA GLN A 275 0.34 -8.32 20.78
C GLN A 275 1.81 -7.90 20.62
N THR A 276 2.40 -8.13 19.45
CA THR A 276 3.62 -7.41 19.09
C THR A 276 3.28 -5.96 18.76
N LEU A 277 4.24 -5.04 18.85
CA LEU A 277 4.04 -3.64 18.44
C LEU A 277 3.57 -3.54 16.98
N ALA A 278 4.10 -4.38 16.09
CA ALA A 278 3.68 -4.43 14.70
C ALA A 278 2.20 -4.84 14.53
N GLN A 279 1.74 -5.83 15.28
CA GLN A 279 0.34 -6.24 15.29
C GLN A 279 -0.56 -5.13 15.80
N MET A 280 -0.21 -4.52 16.94
CA MET A 280 -0.97 -3.39 17.49
C MET A 280 -1.02 -2.20 16.53
N ALA A 281 0.08 -1.85 15.86
CA ALA A 281 0.12 -0.75 14.91
C ALA A 281 -0.79 -0.99 13.69
N ILE A 282 -0.82 -2.20 13.14
CA ILE A 282 -1.72 -2.59 12.05
C ILE A 282 -3.17 -2.58 12.53
N ALA A 283 -3.45 -3.21 13.67
CA ALA A 283 -4.79 -3.25 14.27
C ALA A 283 -5.34 -1.84 14.56
N TRP A 284 -4.47 -0.94 15.04
CA TRP A 284 -4.83 0.44 15.33
C TRP A 284 -5.29 1.22 14.07
N ILE A 285 -4.66 1.01 12.93
CA ILE A 285 -5.10 1.59 11.65
C ILE A 285 -6.44 0.97 11.24
N LEU A 286 -6.55 -0.36 11.31
CA LEU A 286 -7.72 -1.11 10.88
C LEU A 286 -8.97 -0.87 11.76
N ARG A 287 -8.81 -0.31 12.96
CA ARG A 287 -9.94 0.11 13.81
C ARG A 287 -10.81 1.19 13.17
N ARG A 288 -10.21 1.98 12.26
CA ARG A 288 -10.90 3.09 11.58
C ARG A 288 -11.90 2.56 10.55
N PRO A 289 -13.19 2.92 10.64
CA PRO A 289 -14.20 2.45 9.70
C PRO A 289 -13.93 2.92 8.26
N GLU A 290 -13.26 4.06 8.07
CA GLU A 290 -12.94 4.61 6.76
C GLU A 290 -11.82 3.81 6.06
N VAL A 291 -10.98 3.09 6.81
CA VAL A 291 -9.88 2.30 6.25
C VAL A 291 -10.40 0.96 5.74
N THR A 292 -10.21 0.70 4.46
CA THR A 292 -10.57 -0.56 3.80
C THR A 292 -9.53 -1.64 4.09
N THR A 293 -8.25 -1.32 3.91
CA THR A 293 -7.14 -2.28 3.98
C THR A 293 -5.84 -1.58 4.36
N VAL A 294 -4.89 -2.33 4.89
CA VAL A 294 -3.51 -1.86 5.10
C VAL A 294 -2.55 -2.56 4.15
N LEU A 295 -1.56 -1.82 3.67
CA LEU A 295 -0.54 -2.31 2.76
C LEU A 295 0.73 -2.66 3.56
N VAL A 296 0.99 -3.94 3.74
CA VAL A 296 2.18 -4.43 4.43
C VAL A 296 3.28 -4.82 3.42
N GLY A 297 4.53 -4.64 3.80
CA GLY A 297 5.68 -5.18 3.08
C GLY A 297 6.33 -6.28 3.90
N ALA A 298 6.69 -7.39 3.27
CA ALA A 298 7.40 -8.49 3.90
C ALA A 298 8.68 -8.84 3.14
N SER A 299 9.73 -9.19 3.86
CA SER A 299 10.97 -9.76 3.30
C SER A 299 11.12 -11.26 3.57
N ARG A 300 10.19 -11.84 4.31
CA ARG A 300 10.09 -13.27 4.63
C ARG A 300 8.67 -13.60 5.12
N VAL A 301 8.27 -14.83 4.97
CA VAL A 301 6.95 -15.37 5.33
C VAL A 301 6.57 -15.03 6.79
N SER A 302 7.47 -15.23 7.75
CA SER A 302 7.18 -14.96 9.17
C SER A 302 6.81 -13.51 9.51
N GLN A 303 7.22 -12.54 8.69
CA GLN A 303 6.77 -11.14 8.84
C GLN A 303 5.35 -10.95 8.34
N LEU A 304 4.97 -11.69 7.31
CA LEU A 304 3.62 -11.69 6.81
C LEU A 304 2.67 -12.32 7.81
N ASP A 305 3.04 -13.50 8.39
CA ASP A 305 2.27 -14.15 9.45
C ASP A 305 2.05 -13.23 10.65
N ASN A 306 3.10 -12.52 11.08
CA ASN A 306 2.98 -11.56 12.17
C ASN A 306 2.04 -10.39 11.82
N SER A 307 2.02 -9.95 10.56
CA SER A 307 1.11 -8.89 10.10
C SER A 307 -0.35 -9.39 10.02
N LEU A 308 -0.56 -10.62 9.57
CA LEU A 308 -1.88 -11.25 9.51
C LEU A 308 -2.48 -11.49 10.90
N ALA A 309 -1.64 -11.85 11.87
CA ALA A 309 -2.07 -12.04 13.26
C ALA A 309 -2.68 -10.76 13.89
N ALA A 310 -2.41 -9.59 13.34
CA ALA A 310 -3.04 -8.34 13.76
C ALA A 310 -4.57 -8.34 13.61
N LEU A 311 -5.11 -9.14 12.69
CA LEU A 311 -6.55 -9.22 12.42
C LEU A 311 -7.34 -9.80 13.60
N GLY A 312 -6.72 -10.60 14.45
CA GLY A 312 -7.32 -11.14 15.66
C GLY A 312 -7.51 -10.13 16.81
N GLY A 313 -6.99 -8.90 16.69
CA GLY A 313 -6.97 -7.95 17.80
C GLY A 313 -7.24 -6.49 17.40
N THR A 314 -8.18 -6.25 16.49
CA THR A 314 -8.52 -4.90 15.98
C THR A 314 -9.39 -4.07 16.93
N GLY A 315 -9.96 -4.66 17.99
CA GLY A 315 -10.71 -3.95 19.02
C GLY A 315 -9.78 -3.19 19.98
N PHE A 316 -10.12 -1.95 20.29
CA PHE A 316 -9.46 -1.11 21.28
C PHE A 316 -10.50 -0.54 22.26
N SER A 317 -10.18 -0.55 23.57
CA SER A 317 -10.96 0.18 24.55
C SER A 317 -10.70 1.69 24.46
N GLU A 318 -11.59 2.50 25.00
CA GLU A 318 -11.41 3.95 25.06
C GLU A 318 -10.14 4.33 25.88
N ASP A 319 -9.87 3.59 26.97
CA ASP A 319 -8.68 3.81 27.81
C ASP A 319 -7.39 3.49 27.04
N GLU A 320 -7.36 2.44 26.23
CA GLU A 320 -6.20 2.13 25.39
C GLU A 320 -5.96 3.21 24.32
N LEU A 321 -7.01 3.67 23.66
CA LEU A 321 -6.91 4.74 22.66
C LEU A 321 -6.42 6.04 23.30
N LYS A 322 -6.92 6.38 24.50
CA LYS A 322 -6.48 7.53 25.26
C LYS A 322 -4.99 7.44 25.65
N LYS A 323 -4.54 6.27 26.14
CA LYS A 323 -3.11 6.03 26.44
C LYS A 323 -2.24 6.20 25.19
N ILE A 324 -2.69 5.66 24.03
CA ILE A 324 -1.98 5.83 22.76
C ILE A 324 -1.86 7.32 22.40
N ASP A 325 -2.95 8.07 22.50
CA ASP A 325 -2.95 9.50 22.20
C ASP A 325 -2.04 10.30 23.15
N GLU A 326 -2.03 9.98 24.45
CA GLU A 326 -1.13 10.57 25.44
C GLU A 326 0.36 10.27 25.16
N ILE A 327 0.70 9.04 24.73
CA ILE A 327 2.06 8.67 24.34
C ILE A 327 2.51 9.43 23.08
N LEU A 328 1.59 9.65 22.14
CA LEU A 328 1.89 10.25 20.85
C LEU A 328 1.86 11.79 20.85
N ALA A 329 1.23 12.41 21.85
CA ALA A 329 1.22 13.86 22.04
C ALA A 329 2.65 14.39 22.28
#